data_58fe27edb4314d0977480a74a66e339d
#
_entry.id   58fe27edb4314d0977480a74a66e339d
#
_cell.length_a   1.000
_cell.length_b   1.000
_cell.length_c   1.000
_cell.angle_alpha   90.00
_cell.angle_beta   90.00
_cell.angle_gamma   90.00
#
_symmetry.space_group_name_H-M   'P 1'
#
loop_
_entity.id
_entity.type
_entity.pdbx_description
1 polymer ?
#
loop_
_entity_poly.entity_id
_entity_poly.type
_entity_poly.pdbx_seq_one_letter_code
_entity_poly.pdbx_strand_id
1 'polypeptide(L)'
;EGFRRGMSIDEMYATCKIDKWFLYQLSELIETEATITDKILLDENFMRTVKVDGFSDKRIAELIAKNSACQTDENKVYTARKKLGVSLEYNEVDTCSAEFEALTPYLYSTTNITKLPNVKNRVSDKRKVLILGGGPNRIGQGIEFDYCCVHAAYALKEMDIETIMYNCNPETVSTDYDTSDVLYFEPIAFEHVREVIENEQPDGIIVHFGGQTPLKLADALTKIGAKISGTTSAVIDLAE
;
A
#
# COMPACT_ATOMS: atom_id res chain seq x y z
N GLU A 1 -21.75 6.70 1.53
CA GLU A 1 -22.99 6.58 0.75
C GLU A 1 -23.95 7.73 1.08
N GLY A 2 -24.13 8.14 2.34
CA GLY A 2 -25.02 9.24 2.71
C GLY A 2 -24.71 10.54 1.95
N PHE A 3 -23.46 10.96 1.90
CA PHE A 3 -23.05 12.14 1.13
C PHE A 3 -23.32 12.00 -0.38
N ARG A 4 -23.11 10.82 -0.96
CA ARG A 4 -23.47 10.56 -2.38
C ARG A 4 -24.96 10.67 -2.65
N ARG A 5 -25.78 10.55 -1.62
CA ARG A 5 -27.25 10.76 -1.67
C ARG A 5 -27.67 12.17 -1.26
N GLY A 6 -26.72 13.08 -1.02
CA GLY A 6 -26.98 14.47 -0.72
C GLY A 6 -27.28 14.78 0.75
N MET A 7 -26.99 13.84 1.68
CA MET A 7 -27.11 14.14 3.11
C MET A 7 -26.11 15.20 3.53
N SER A 8 -26.55 16.14 4.35
CA SER A 8 -25.70 17.15 4.96
C SER A 8 -24.82 16.56 6.07
N ILE A 9 -23.79 17.31 6.48
CA ILE A 9 -22.92 16.97 7.62
C ILE A 9 -23.76 16.77 8.90
N ASP A 10 -24.76 17.63 9.14
CA ASP A 10 -25.60 17.56 10.34
C ASP A 10 -26.48 16.32 10.37
N GLU A 11 -27.07 15.96 9.23
CA GLU A 11 -27.86 14.73 9.09
C GLU A 11 -26.98 13.48 9.28
N MET A 12 -25.79 13.48 8.72
CA MET A 12 -24.82 12.38 8.91
C MET A 12 -24.42 12.27 10.39
N TYR A 13 -24.09 13.39 11.02
CA TYR A 13 -23.76 13.42 12.46
C TYR A 13 -24.92 12.93 13.32
N ALA A 14 -26.15 13.37 13.04
CA ALA A 14 -27.33 12.92 13.77
C ALA A 14 -27.51 11.40 13.70
N THR A 15 -27.12 10.79 12.58
CA THR A 15 -27.26 9.35 12.31
C THR A 15 -26.13 8.51 12.92
N CYS A 16 -24.87 8.89 12.71
CA CYS A 16 -23.71 8.02 13.03
C CYS A 16 -22.90 8.47 14.25
N LYS A 17 -23.09 9.72 14.74
CA LYS A 17 -22.35 10.32 15.85
C LYS A 17 -20.82 10.42 15.65
N ILE A 18 -20.34 10.26 14.41
CA ILE A 18 -18.94 10.51 14.06
C ILE A 18 -18.70 12.02 14.13
N ASP A 19 -17.58 12.43 14.71
CA ASP A 19 -17.21 13.84 14.81
C ASP A 19 -17.28 14.54 13.45
N LYS A 20 -17.81 15.75 13.43
CA LYS A 20 -18.07 16.51 12.20
C LYS A 20 -16.80 16.80 11.42
N TRP A 21 -15.63 16.91 12.07
CA TRP A 21 -14.36 17.10 11.38
C TRP A 21 -14.08 15.96 10.39
N PHE A 22 -14.25 14.71 10.81
CA PHE A 22 -14.10 13.55 9.92
C PHE A 22 -15.17 13.53 8.82
N LEU A 23 -16.39 13.95 9.14
CA LEU A 23 -17.47 14.02 8.16
C LEU A 23 -17.19 15.06 7.08
N TYR A 24 -16.58 16.21 7.44
CA TYR A 24 -16.11 17.20 6.47
C TYR A 24 -15.07 16.61 5.52
N GLN A 25 -14.04 15.93 6.05
CA GLN A 25 -13.00 15.29 5.22
C GLN A 25 -13.61 14.27 4.24
N LEU A 26 -14.56 13.46 4.72
CA LEU A 26 -15.27 12.50 3.87
C LEU A 26 -16.14 13.19 2.79
N SER A 27 -16.72 14.34 3.11
CA SER A 27 -17.50 15.12 2.12
C SER A 27 -16.62 15.63 0.99
N GLU A 28 -15.45 16.20 1.33
CA GLU A 28 -14.46 16.69 0.35
C GLU A 28 -13.99 15.57 -0.59
N LEU A 29 -13.73 14.36 -0.06
CA LEU A 29 -13.40 13.20 -0.90
C LEU A 29 -14.53 12.83 -1.87
N ILE A 30 -15.80 12.94 -1.46
CA ILE A 30 -16.94 12.67 -2.33
C ILE A 30 -17.10 13.75 -3.41
N GLU A 31 -16.80 15.00 -3.09
CA GLU A 31 -16.76 16.09 -4.07
C GLU A 31 -15.64 15.85 -5.09
N THR A 32 -14.45 15.45 -4.65
CA THR A 32 -13.33 15.05 -5.53
C THR A 32 -13.72 13.89 -6.44
N GLU A 33 -14.42 12.86 -5.94
CA GLU A 33 -14.90 11.74 -6.76
C GLU A 33 -15.71 12.20 -7.99
N ALA A 34 -16.51 13.25 -7.85
CA ALA A 34 -17.36 13.77 -8.92
C ALA A 34 -16.57 14.49 -10.02
N THR A 35 -15.35 14.95 -9.72
CA THR A 35 -14.49 15.67 -10.67
C THR A 35 -13.62 14.74 -11.51
N ILE A 36 -13.38 13.50 -11.05
CA ILE A 36 -12.48 12.55 -11.71
C ILE A 36 -13.10 12.05 -13.01
N THR A 37 -12.46 12.40 -14.13
CA THR A 37 -12.82 11.99 -15.49
C THR A 37 -11.58 11.49 -16.23
N ASP A 38 -11.73 11.02 -17.46
CA ASP A 38 -10.62 10.56 -18.32
C ASP A 38 -9.52 11.64 -18.55
N LYS A 39 -9.85 12.92 -18.37
CA LYS A 39 -8.89 14.03 -18.47
C LYS A 39 -7.73 13.92 -17.47
N ILE A 40 -7.94 13.29 -16.32
CA ILE A 40 -6.90 13.07 -15.31
C ILE A 40 -5.69 12.29 -15.87
N LEU A 41 -5.91 11.44 -16.87
CA LEU A 41 -4.84 10.64 -17.49
C LEU A 41 -3.84 11.48 -18.30
N LEU A 42 -4.13 12.75 -18.54
CA LEU A 42 -3.31 13.70 -19.30
C LEU A 42 -2.89 14.91 -18.49
N ASP A 43 -3.32 15.04 -17.25
CA ASP A 43 -3.06 16.20 -16.39
C ASP A 43 -2.26 15.79 -15.15
N GLU A 44 -0.98 16.17 -15.12
CA GLU A 44 -0.07 15.86 -14.02
C GLU A 44 -0.56 16.44 -12.69
N ASN A 45 -0.96 17.71 -12.68
CA ASN A 45 -1.34 18.39 -11.44
C ASN A 45 -2.61 17.80 -10.86
N PHE A 46 -3.59 17.52 -11.71
CA PHE A 46 -4.83 16.89 -11.27
C PHE A 46 -4.59 15.45 -10.78
N MET A 47 -3.80 14.65 -11.51
CA MET A 47 -3.42 13.31 -11.08
C MET A 47 -2.72 13.35 -9.72
N ARG A 48 -1.77 14.27 -9.54
CA ARG A 48 -1.04 14.45 -8.30
C ARG A 48 -1.97 14.79 -7.12
N THR A 49 -2.87 15.74 -7.30
CA THR A 49 -3.85 16.14 -6.28
C THR A 49 -4.70 14.95 -5.84
N VAL A 50 -5.27 14.23 -6.80
CA VAL A 50 -6.12 13.07 -6.52
C VAL A 50 -5.34 11.94 -5.83
N LYS A 51 -4.07 11.73 -6.19
CA LYS A 51 -3.21 10.75 -5.50
C LYS A 51 -2.87 11.18 -4.07
N VAL A 52 -2.66 12.46 -3.83
CA VAL A 52 -2.45 13.04 -2.48
C VAL A 52 -3.68 12.83 -1.60
N ASP A 53 -4.87 12.96 -2.17
CA ASP A 53 -6.13 12.68 -1.48
C ASP A 53 -6.34 11.16 -1.18
N GLY A 54 -5.42 10.30 -1.63
CA GLY A 54 -5.42 8.87 -1.31
C GLY A 54 -6.22 7.98 -2.26
N PHE A 55 -6.63 8.47 -3.43
CA PHE A 55 -7.33 7.64 -4.41
C PHE A 55 -6.38 6.62 -5.05
N SER A 56 -6.73 5.34 -4.96
CA SER A 56 -5.98 4.28 -5.63
C SER A 56 -6.18 4.31 -7.15
N ASP A 57 -5.22 3.76 -7.91
CA ASP A 57 -5.31 3.65 -9.36
C ASP A 57 -6.56 2.87 -9.77
N LYS A 58 -6.92 1.83 -9.02
CA LYS A 58 -8.17 1.08 -9.19
C LYS A 58 -9.40 1.97 -9.02
N ARG A 59 -9.42 2.78 -7.92
CA ARG A 59 -10.55 3.67 -7.66
C ARG A 59 -10.69 4.75 -8.72
N ILE A 60 -9.59 5.32 -9.16
CA ILE A 60 -9.56 6.30 -10.25
C ILE A 60 -10.15 5.68 -11.53
N ALA A 61 -9.76 4.44 -11.87
CA ALA A 61 -10.31 3.74 -13.05
C ALA A 61 -11.84 3.54 -12.96
N GLU A 62 -12.35 3.13 -11.79
CA GLU A 62 -13.80 2.99 -11.55
C GLU A 62 -14.53 4.33 -11.72
N LEU A 63 -13.96 5.42 -11.20
CA LEU A 63 -14.56 6.75 -11.30
C LEU A 63 -14.54 7.29 -12.73
N ILE A 64 -13.47 7.09 -13.48
CA ILE A 64 -13.39 7.42 -14.90
C ILE A 64 -14.50 6.69 -15.67
N ALA A 65 -14.63 5.37 -15.46
CA ALA A 65 -15.67 4.58 -16.13
C ALA A 65 -17.09 5.09 -15.80
N LYS A 66 -17.31 5.51 -14.55
CA LYS A 66 -18.58 6.06 -14.10
C LYS A 66 -18.87 7.45 -14.67
N ASN A 67 -17.89 8.35 -14.65
CA ASN A 67 -18.11 9.78 -14.89
C ASN A 67 -17.89 10.18 -16.37
N SER A 68 -17.11 9.40 -17.14
CA SER A 68 -16.76 9.72 -18.54
C SER A 68 -17.22 8.66 -19.53
N ALA A 69 -17.82 7.56 -19.09
CA ALA A 69 -18.14 6.39 -19.93
C ALA A 69 -16.91 5.85 -20.71
N CYS A 70 -15.69 6.16 -20.25
CA CYS A 70 -14.44 5.71 -20.83
C CYS A 70 -14.01 4.42 -20.13
N GLN A 71 -13.84 3.33 -20.87
CA GLN A 71 -13.34 2.08 -20.30
C GLN A 71 -11.84 2.20 -20.03
N THR A 72 -11.51 2.12 -18.75
CA THR A 72 -10.13 2.10 -18.27
C THR A 72 -9.99 1.07 -17.14
N ASP A 73 -8.77 0.73 -16.81
CA ASP A 73 -8.42 -0.21 -15.75
C ASP A 73 -7.25 0.35 -14.90
N GLU A 74 -6.98 -0.30 -13.79
CA GLU A 74 -5.91 0.06 -12.87
C GLU A 74 -4.54 0.19 -13.56
N ASN A 75 -4.22 -0.71 -14.51
CA ASN A 75 -2.93 -0.69 -15.22
C ASN A 75 -2.81 0.50 -16.18
N LYS A 76 -3.90 0.93 -16.81
CA LYS A 76 -3.90 2.13 -17.66
C LYS A 76 -3.69 3.39 -16.81
N VAL A 77 -4.36 3.51 -15.66
CA VAL A 77 -4.16 4.62 -14.74
C VAL A 77 -2.72 4.62 -14.23
N TYR A 78 -2.21 3.49 -13.78
CA TYR A 78 -0.81 3.34 -13.38
C TYR A 78 0.17 3.81 -14.46
N THR A 79 -0.01 3.32 -15.69
CA THR A 79 0.86 3.68 -16.82
C THR A 79 0.80 5.18 -17.12
N ALA A 80 -0.40 5.77 -17.05
CA ALA A 80 -0.59 7.20 -17.29
C ALA A 80 0.12 8.04 -16.21
N ARG A 81 -0.10 7.73 -14.92
CA ARG A 81 0.55 8.49 -13.84
C ARG A 81 2.06 8.36 -13.83
N LYS A 82 2.61 7.18 -14.15
CA LYS A 82 4.07 7.00 -14.30
C LYS A 82 4.63 7.87 -15.44
N LYS A 83 3.92 7.98 -16.58
CA LYS A 83 4.30 8.88 -17.69
C LYS A 83 4.24 10.35 -17.30
N LEU A 84 3.29 10.72 -16.45
CA LEU A 84 3.17 12.07 -15.89
C LEU A 84 4.19 12.37 -14.78
N GLY A 85 5.04 11.40 -14.41
CA GLY A 85 6.01 11.57 -13.32
C GLY A 85 5.37 11.56 -11.93
N VAL A 86 4.14 11.07 -11.79
CA VAL A 86 3.47 10.93 -10.49
C VAL A 86 3.71 9.53 -9.95
N SER A 87 4.54 9.41 -8.93
CA SER A 87 4.94 8.15 -8.29
C SER A 87 4.91 8.27 -6.77
N LEU A 88 4.90 7.14 -6.10
CA LEU A 88 5.14 7.09 -4.67
C LEU A 88 6.63 7.27 -4.40
N GLU A 89 6.94 8.05 -3.38
CA GLU A 89 8.27 8.24 -2.82
C GLU A 89 8.26 7.71 -1.40
N TYR A 90 9.32 6.99 -1.03
CA TYR A 90 9.43 6.40 0.29
C TYR A 90 10.43 7.20 1.13
N ASN A 91 10.00 7.55 2.33
CA ASN A 91 10.82 8.30 3.27
C ASN A 91 10.85 7.58 4.62
N GLU A 92 12.00 7.62 5.26
CA GLU A 92 12.18 7.11 6.61
C GLU A 92 11.60 8.09 7.62
N VAL A 93 10.83 7.57 8.58
CA VAL A 93 10.26 8.39 9.64
C VAL A 93 11.27 8.54 10.76
N ASP A 94 11.62 9.77 11.07
CA ASP A 94 12.41 10.10 12.25
C ASP A 94 11.56 9.94 13.52
N THR A 95 11.82 8.87 14.26
CA THR A 95 11.13 8.55 15.51
C THR A 95 11.74 9.25 16.73
N CYS A 96 12.85 9.98 16.56
CA CYS A 96 13.61 10.62 17.62
C CYS A 96 13.52 12.15 17.60
N SER A 97 12.67 12.73 16.76
CA SER A 97 12.47 14.20 16.65
C SER A 97 13.78 14.98 16.42
N ALA A 98 14.72 14.40 15.69
CA ALA A 98 16.06 14.90 15.43
C ALA A 98 16.94 15.14 16.69
N GLU A 99 16.54 14.63 17.84
CA GLU A 99 17.39 14.65 19.05
C GLU A 99 18.53 13.63 18.96
N PHE A 100 18.28 12.49 18.30
CA PHE A 100 19.25 11.43 18.06
C PHE A 100 19.10 10.93 16.63
N GLU A 101 20.12 10.28 16.10
CA GLU A 101 20.00 9.56 14.82
C GLU A 101 19.00 8.40 14.96
N ALA A 102 17.91 8.45 14.20
CA ALA A 102 16.93 7.39 14.17
C ALA A 102 17.47 6.21 13.33
N LEU A 103 17.67 5.06 13.96
CA LEU A 103 18.15 3.84 13.31
C LEU A 103 16.99 2.88 13.02
N THR A 104 15.80 3.41 12.76
CA THR A 104 14.61 2.60 12.48
C THR A 104 14.46 2.35 10.99
N PRO A 105 14.18 1.11 10.57
CA PRO A 105 14.01 0.78 9.15
C PRO A 105 12.62 1.16 8.59
N TYR A 106 11.89 2.07 9.21
CA TYR A 106 10.48 2.38 8.91
C TYR A 106 10.33 3.30 7.71
N LEU A 107 9.72 2.76 6.64
CA LEU A 107 9.46 3.51 5.42
C LEU A 107 7.97 3.70 5.19
N TYR A 108 7.58 4.93 4.86
CA TYR A 108 6.23 5.33 4.48
C TYR A 108 6.25 5.99 3.12
N SER A 109 5.23 5.73 2.31
CA SER A 109 5.09 6.42 1.04
C SER A 109 4.43 7.78 1.17
N THR A 110 4.80 8.64 0.24
CA THR A 110 4.09 9.89 -0.06
C THR A 110 4.03 10.09 -1.57
N THR A 111 3.07 10.87 -2.05
CA THR A 111 3.00 11.20 -3.48
C THR A 111 3.81 12.45 -3.74
N ASN A 112 4.98 12.34 -4.37
CA ASN A 112 5.88 13.44 -4.81
C ASN A 112 5.48 14.89 -4.44
N ILE A 113 5.22 15.17 -3.18
CA ILE A 113 4.85 16.51 -2.71
C ILE A 113 6.11 17.29 -2.35
N THR A 114 7.14 16.57 -1.95
CA THR A 114 8.37 17.15 -1.46
C THR A 114 9.47 16.91 -2.49
N LYS A 115 10.34 17.92 -2.66
CA LYS A 115 11.59 17.74 -3.40
C LYS A 115 12.67 17.06 -2.56
N LEU A 116 12.27 16.34 -1.51
CA LEU A 116 13.18 15.57 -0.70
C LEU A 116 13.70 14.38 -1.51
N PRO A 117 14.96 14.03 -1.37
CA PRO A 117 15.48 12.83 -2.01
C PRO A 117 14.72 11.63 -1.45
N ASN A 118 14.09 10.88 -2.34
CA ASN A 118 13.54 9.56 -2.02
C ASN A 118 14.63 8.73 -1.35
N VAL A 119 14.31 8.01 -0.29
CA VAL A 119 15.21 6.99 0.27
C VAL A 119 15.32 5.91 -0.79
N LYS A 120 16.28 6.12 -1.70
CA LYS A 120 16.55 5.17 -2.77
C LYS A 120 17.18 3.94 -2.15
N ASN A 121 16.71 2.83 -2.68
CA ASN A 121 17.27 1.50 -2.56
C ASN A 121 18.52 1.45 -1.69
N ARG A 122 18.43 0.88 -0.52
CA ARG A 122 19.61 0.41 0.16
C ARG A 122 20.28 -0.55 -0.81
N VAL A 123 21.35 -0.07 -1.44
CA VAL A 123 22.11 -0.92 -2.35
C VAL A 123 22.77 -1.97 -1.47
N SER A 124 22.22 -3.16 -1.51
CA SER A 124 22.76 -4.35 -0.88
C SER A 124 23.05 -5.38 -1.96
N ASP A 125 24.20 -6.01 -1.90
CA ASP A 125 24.55 -7.14 -2.80
C ASP A 125 23.90 -8.46 -2.34
N LYS A 126 23.17 -8.44 -1.21
CA LYS A 126 22.47 -9.60 -0.67
C LYS A 126 21.21 -9.91 -1.47
N ARG A 127 20.84 -11.18 -1.47
CA ARG A 127 19.50 -11.58 -1.90
C ARG A 127 18.45 -10.95 -1.00
N LYS A 128 17.33 -10.52 -1.58
CA LYS A 128 16.23 -9.85 -0.86
C LYS A 128 14.95 -10.67 -0.94
N VAL A 129 14.26 -10.78 0.18
CA VAL A 129 12.93 -11.40 0.22
C VAL A 129 11.92 -10.46 0.88
N LEU A 130 10.82 -10.21 0.17
CA LEU A 130 9.68 -9.43 0.65
C LEU A 130 8.69 -10.35 1.34
N ILE A 131 8.31 -10.03 2.58
CA ILE A 131 7.31 -10.75 3.37
C ILE A 131 6.09 -9.86 3.51
N LEU A 132 4.93 -10.30 2.98
CA LEU A 132 3.67 -9.58 3.12
C LEU A 132 2.96 -9.99 4.40
N GLY A 133 2.77 -9.05 5.32
CA GLY A 133 2.01 -9.23 6.55
C GLY A 133 0.49 -9.21 6.34
N GLY A 134 -0.24 -9.45 7.41
CA GLY A 134 -1.71 -9.60 7.38
C GLY A 134 -2.50 -8.30 7.44
N GLY A 135 -1.85 -7.17 7.77
CA GLY A 135 -2.55 -5.93 8.12
C GLY A 135 -3.17 -5.99 9.53
N PRO A 136 -4.08 -5.08 9.85
CA PRO A 136 -4.78 -5.08 11.13
C PRO A 136 -5.55 -6.37 11.36
N ASN A 137 -5.44 -6.90 12.58
CA ASN A 137 -6.15 -8.12 12.95
C ASN A 137 -7.66 -7.89 12.92
N ARG A 138 -8.39 -8.88 12.38
CA ARG A 138 -9.85 -8.92 12.39
C ARG A 138 -10.34 -9.68 13.62
N ILE A 139 -11.58 -9.43 14.02
CA ILE A 139 -12.22 -10.24 15.08
C ILE A 139 -12.17 -11.72 14.68
N GLY A 140 -11.63 -12.55 15.57
CA GLY A 140 -11.45 -13.98 15.34
C GLY A 140 -10.13 -14.39 14.69
N GLN A 141 -9.28 -13.44 14.27
CA GLN A 141 -7.90 -13.73 13.89
C GLN A 141 -7.00 -13.68 15.11
N GLY A 142 -6.07 -14.62 15.18
CA GLY A 142 -5.04 -14.64 16.18
C GLY A 142 -3.70 -14.12 15.67
N ILE A 143 -2.72 -14.15 16.55
CA ILE A 143 -1.35 -13.71 16.32
C ILE A 143 -0.55 -14.66 15.41
N GLU A 144 -1.06 -15.83 15.08
CA GLU A 144 -0.38 -16.89 14.33
C GLU A 144 0.17 -16.41 12.97
N PHE A 145 -0.54 -15.53 12.29
CA PHE A 145 -0.07 -14.97 11.01
C PHE A 145 1.14 -14.07 11.19
N ASP A 146 1.13 -13.23 12.21
CA ASP A 146 2.25 -12.37 12.53
C ASP A 146 3.45 -13.17 13.01
N TYR A 147 3.23 -14.16 13.86
CA TYR A 147 4.23 -15.12 14.32
C TYR A 147 4.95 -15.80 13.13
N CYS A 148 4.21 -16.25 12.13
CA CYS A 148 4.80 -16.85 10.92
C CYS A 148 5.67 -15.84 10.17
N CYS A 149 5.26 -14.58 10.05
CA CYS A 149 6.05 -13.53 9.42
C CYS A 149 7.37 -13.27 10.14
N VAL A 150 7.33 -13.19 11.49
CA VAL A 150 8.53 -12.99 12.33
C VAL A 150 9.50 -14.15 12.18
N HIS A 151 9.02 -15.39 12.26
CA HIS A 151 9.89 -16.57 12.11
C HIS A 151 10.46 -16.69 10.70
N ALA A 152 9.72 -16.29 9.68
CA ALA A 152 10.26 -16.22 8.31
C ALA A 152 11.40 -15.20 8.21
N ALA A 153 11.24 -14.02 8.83
CA ALA A 153 12.28 -13.00 8.84
C ALA A 153 13.56 -13.52 9.53
N TYR A 154 13.43 -14.17 10.69
CA TYR A 154 14.58 -14.73 11.40
C TYR A 154 15.27 -15.85 10.60
N ALA A 155 14.51 -16.78 10.02
CA ALA A 155 15.08 -17.84 9.21
C ALA A 155 15.83 -17.31 7.97
N LEU A 156 15.33 -16.26 7.33
CA LEU A 156 16.01 -15.61 6.20
C LEU A 156 17.28 -14.90 6.66
N LYS A 157 17.25 -14.22 7.80
CA LYS A 157 18.46 -13.60 8.41
C LYS A 157 19.55 -14.63 8.69
N GLU A 158 19.20 -15.82 9.22
CA GLU A 158 20.15 -16.92 9.43
C GLU A 158 20.79 -17.43 8.12
N MET A 159 20.09 -17.25 7.00
CA MET A 159 20.59 -17.59 5.65
C MET A 159 21.33 -16.44 4.95
N ASP A 160 21.61 -15.35 5.66
CA ASP A 160 22.22 -14.12 5.12
C ASP A 160 21.41 -13.51 3.95
N ILE A 161 20.07 -13.58 4.04
CA ILE A 161 19.15 -12.96 3.10
C ILE A 161 18.55 -11.70 3.73
N GLU A 162 18.59 -10.59 3.02
CA GLU A 162 17.98 -9.32 3.46
C GLU A 162 16.46 -9.44 3.47
N THR A 163 15.87 -9.09 4.60
CA THR A 163 14.44 -9.23 4.84
C THR A 163 13.73 -7.88 4.71
N ILE A 164 12.69 -7.85 3.89
CA ILE A 164 11.83 -6.69 3.72
C ILE A 164 10.45 -7.07 4.26
N MET A 165 10.06 -6.49 5.39
CA MET A 165 8.72 -6.64 5.93
C MET A 165 7.79 -5.59 5.33
N TYR A 166 6.60 -6.00 4.97
CA TYR A 166 5.54 -5.14 4.44
C TYR A 166 4.25 -5.36 5.24
N ASN A 167 3.82 -4.36 5.99
CA ASN A 167 2.60 -4.45 6.78
C ASN A 167 1.99 -3.07 7.00
N CYS A 168 0.71 -3.00 7.33
CA CYS A 168 0.02 -1.76 7.72
C CYS A 168 -0.51 -1.81 9.17
N ASN A 169 -0.10 -2.81 9.95
CA ASN A 169 -0.42 -2.90 11.38
C ASN A 169 0.79 -2.42 12.20
N PRO A 170 0.73 -1.27 12.88
CA PRO A 170 1.85 -0.78 13.69
C PRO A 170 1.95 -1.46 15.07
N GLU A 171 0.94 -2.21 15.46
CA GLU A 171 0.79 -2.82 16.79
C GLU A 171 1.04 -4.33 16.75
N THR A 172 2.13 -4.77 16.11
CA THR A 172 2.44 -6.19 15.99
C THR A 172 3.95 -6.45 15.90
N VAL A 173 4.39 -7.64 16.30
CA VAL A 173 5.83 -7.98 16.43
C VAL A 173 6.55 -7.98 15.09
N SER A 174 5.90 -8.34 13.99
CA SER A 174 6.54 -8.30 12.66
C SER A 174 6.96 -6.89 12.24
N THR A 175 6.35 -5.87 12.84
CA THR A 175 6.66 -4.46 12.59
C THR A 175 7.55 -3.81 13.66
N ASP A 176 8.11 -4.61 14.56
CA ASP A 176 9.14 -4.12 15.47
C ASP A 176 10.44 -3.83 14.70
N TYR A 177 11.17 -2.79 15.17
CA TYR A 177 12.34 -2.24 14.48
C TYR A 177 13.50 -3.23 14.29
N ASP A 178 13.54 -4.30 15.04
CA ASP A 178 14.61 -5.30 15.04
C ASP A 178 14.23 -6.62 14.36
N THR A 179 12.98 -6.76 13.90
CA THR A 179 12.49 -7.99 13.27
C THR A 179 13.02 -8.17 11.85
N SER A 180 12.99 -7.13 11.03
CA SER A 180 13.44 -7.15 9.63
C SER A 180 14.51 -6.11 9.35
N ASP A 181 15.19 -6.21 8.21
CA ASP A 181 16.22 -5.25 7.81
C ASP A 181 15.59 -3.97 7.23
N VAL A 182 14.42 -4.09 6.63
CA VAL A 182 13.62 -3.00 6.05
C VAL A 182 12.15 -3.23 6.36
N LEU A 183 11.44 -2.17 6.70
CA LEU A 183 10.01 -2.22 6.99
C LEU A 183 9.25 -1.14 6.21
N TYR A 184 8.29 -1.58 5.41
CA TYR A 184 7.33 -0.72 4.72
C TYR A 184 5.99 -0.72 5.46
N PHE A 185 5.57 0.45 5.94
CA PHE A 185 4.20 0.67 6.45
C PHE A 185 3.32 1.18 5.33
N GLU A 186 2.68 0.23 4.62
CA GLU A 186 1.86 0.53 3.46
C GLU A 186 0.57 -0.29 3.46
N PRO A 187 -0.51 0.21 2.84
CA PRO A 187 -1.72 -0.57 2.64
C PRO A 187 -1.44 -1.86 1.85
N ILE A 188 -1.99 -3.00 2.30
CA ILE A 188 -1.86 -4.27 1.59
C ILE A 188 -2.80 -4.27 0.38
N ALA A 189 -2.45 -3.47 -0.61
CA ALA A 189 -3.16 -3.30 -1.87
C ALA A 189 -2.19 -3.45 -3.04
N PHE A 190 -2.69 -3.97 -4.16
CA PHE A 190 -1.85 -4.30 -5.33
C PHE A 190 -0.97 -3.14 -5.78
N GLU A 191 -1.51 -1.94 -5.88
CA GLU A 191 -0.78 -0.73 -6.28
C GLU A 191 0.46 -0.49 -5.42
N HIS A 192 0.29 -0.47 -4.09
CA HIS A 192 1.37 -0.17 -3.15
C HIS A 192 2.42 -1.29 -3.09
N VAL A 193 1.98 -2.56 -3.10
CA VAL A 193 2.89 -3.71 -3.14
C VAL A 193 3.70 -3.71 -4.44
N ARG A 194 3.08 -3.40 -5.59
CA ARG A 194 3.76 -3.26 -6.87
C ARG A 194 4.85 -2.20 -6.83
N GLU A 195 4.58 -1.02 -6.26
CA GLU A 195 5.56 0.06 -6.15
C GLU A 195 6.76 -0.36 -5.29
N VAL A 196 6.54 -1.05 -4.17
CA VAL A 196 7.63 -1.58 -3.34
C VAL A 196 8.44 -2.64 -4.09
N ILE A 197 7.80 -3.53 -4.83
CA ILE A 197 8.49 -4.52 -5.67
C ILE A 197 9.37 -3.83 -6.73
N GLU A 198 8.86 -2.79 -7.37
CA GLU A 198 9.61 -2.01 -8.36
C GLU A 198 10.78 -1.25 -7.72
N ASN A 199 10.63 -0.78 -6.49
CA ASN A 199 11.67 -0.07 -5.75
C ASN A 199 12.76 -1.02 -5.25
N GLU A 200 12.40 -2.14 -4.63
CA GLU A 200 13.32 -3.05 -3.94
C GLU A 200 13.87 -4.17 -4.82
N GLN A 201 13.15 -4.55 -5.89
CA GLN A 201 13.52 -5.65 -6.78
C GLN A 201 13.83 -6.97 -6.02
N PRO A 202 12.92 -7.48 -5.16
CA PRO A 202 13.20 -8.64 -4.34
C PRO A 202 13.35 -9.91 -5.20
N ASP A 203 14.22 -10.83 -4.78
CA ASP A 203 14.42 -12.13 -5.41
C ASP A 203 13.23 -13.08 -5.22
N GLY A 204 12.45 -12.86 -4.16
CA GLY A 204 11.26 -13.64 -3.85
C GLY A 204 10.28 -12.89 -2.97
N ILE A 205 9.01 -13.30 -3.02
CA ILE A 205 7.92 -12.70 -2.24
C ILE A 205 7.18 -13.82 -1.50
N ILE A 206 7.02 -13.66 -0.19
CA ILE A 206 6.24 -14.57 0.65
C ILE A 206 4.87 -13.93 0.91
N VAL A 207 3.81 -14.55 0.40
CA VAL A 207 2.41 -14.08 0.53
C VAL A 207 1.58 -14.92 1.50
N HIS A 208 2.10 -16.07 1.94
CA HIS A 208 1.30 -17.09 2.65
C HIS A 208 1.10 -16.77 4.12
N PHE A 209 2.06 -16.10 4.75
CA PHE A 209 2.11 -15.94 6.20
C PHE A 209 1.22 -14.82 6.74
N GLY A 210 0.85 -13.86 5.90
CA GLY A 210 -0.06 -12.78 6.27
C GLY A 210 -1.55 -13.13 6.21
N GLY A 211 -1.91 -14.39 6.01
CA GLY A 211 -3.29 -14.84 5.88
C GLY A 211 -3.95 -14.45 4.56
N GLN A 212 -5.26 -14.35 4.55
CA GLN A 212 -6.10 -14.16 3.35
C GLN A 212 -5.81 -12.84 2.60
N THR A 213 -5.41 -11.77 3.29
CA THR A 213 -5.25 -10.45 2.67
C THR A 213 -4.14 -10.43 1.62
N PRO A 214 -2.90 -10.84 1.93
CA PRO A 214 -1.85 -10.90 0.93
C PRO A 214 -2.02 -12.06 -0.07
N LEU A 215 -2.66 -13.17 0.32
CA LEU A 215 -2.93 -14.28 -0.60
C LEU A 215 -3.72 -13.84 -1.83
N LYS A 216 -4.73 -12.98 -1.66
CA LYS A 216 -5.53 -12.43 -2.76
C LYS A 216 -4.73 -11.61 -3.79
N LEU A 217 -3.52 -11.19 -3.45
CA LEU A 217 -2.65 -10.46 -4.36
C LEU A 217 -1.78 -11.39 -5.22
N ALA A 218 -1.66 -12.68 -4.88
CA ALA A 218 -0.73 -13.61 -5.50
C ALA A 218 -0.84 -13.69 -7.03
N ASP A 219 -2.06 -13.81 -7.56
CA ASP A 219 -2.32 -13.87 -9.00
C ASP A 219 -1.93 -12.56 -9.70
N ALA A 220 -2.37 -11.42 -9.17
CA ALA A 220 -2.05 -10.11 -9.73
C ALA A 220 -0.54 -9.81 -9.71
N LEU A 221 0.14 -10.18 -8.64
CA LEU A 221 1.60 -10.04 -8.51
C LEU A 221 2.33 -10.96 -9.49
N THR A 222 1.88 -12.21 -9.66
CA THR A 222 2.46 -13.13 -10.65
C THR A 222 2.34 -12.59 -12.07
N LYS A 223 1.21 -11.97 -12.42
CA LYS A 223 0.97 -11.37 -13.75
C LYS A 223 1.92 -10.21 -14.09
N ILE A 224 2.44 -9.52 -13.11
CA ILE A 224 3.47 -8.47 -13.31
C ILE A 224 4.90 -9.03 -13.25
N GLY A 225 5.07 -10.35 -13.16
CA GLY A 225 6.37 -11.01 -13.13
C GLY A 225 7.01 -11.15 -11.76
N ALA A 226 6.28 -10.87 -10.68
CA ALA A 226 6.77 -11.05 -9.32
C ALA A 226 6.96 -12.55 -8.99
N LYS A 227 8.06 -12.87 -8.32
CA LYS A 227 8.44 -14.24 -7.98
C LYS A 227 7.84 -14.64 -6.62
N ILE A 228 6.68 -15.26 -6.63
CA ILE A 228 6.09 -15.80 -5.40
C ILE A 228 6.89 -17.02 -4.95
N SER A 229 7.36 -16.99 -3.71
CA SER A 229 8.07 -18.10 -3.07
C SER A 229 7.08 -19.01 -2.34
N GLY A 230 7.27 -20.32 -2.43
CA GLY A 230 6.40 -21.33 -1.82
C GLY A 230 5.30 -21.81 -2.77
N THR A 231 4.05 -21.81 -2.32
CA THR A 231 2.90 -22.29 -3.12
C THR A 231 2.62 -21.37 -4.29
N THR A 232 2.43 -21.92 -5.48
CA THR A 232 2.14 -21.14 -6.68
C THR A 232 0.75 -20.51 -6.63
N SER A 233 0.56 -19.38 -7.32
CA SER A 233 -0.74 -18.69 -7.39
C SER A 233 -1.87 -19.59 -7.87
N ALA A 234 -1.61 -20.49 -8.82
CA ALA A 234 -2.60 -21.46 -9.32
C ALA A 234 -3.05 -22.46 -8.25
N VAL A 235 -2.17 -22.88 -7.34
CA VAL A 235 -2.54 -23.78 -6.23
C VAL A 235 -3.26 -23.03 -5.13
N ILE A 236 -2.91 -21.77 -4.88
CA ILE A 236 -3.62 -20.89 -3.93
C ILE A 236 -5.06 -20.71 -4.39
N ASP A 237 -5.28 -20.40 -5.66
CA ASP A 237 -6.60 -20.19 -6.27
C ASP A 237 -7.50 -21.45 -6.21
N LEU A 238 -6.87 -22.64 -6.28
CA LEU A 238 -7.60 -23.92 -6.13
C LEU A 238 -8.03 -24.20 -4.68
N ALA A 239 -7.44 -23.55 -3.70
CA ALA A 239 -7.70 -23.77 -2.28
C ALA A 239 -8.74 -22.78 -1.69
N GLU A 240 -9.09 -21.72 -2.42
CA GLU A 240 -10.13 -20.74 -2.08
C GLU A 240 -11.50 -21.13 -2.68
#